data_643ae52a8e5a21d8e69c2162ec7fc114
#
_entry.id   643ae52a8e5a21d8e69c2162ec7fc114
#
_cell.length_a   1.000
_cell.length_b   1.000
_cell.length_c   1.000
_cell.angle_alpha   90.00
_cell.angle_beta   90.00
_cell.angle_gamma   90.00
#
_symmetry.space_group_name_H-M   'P 1'
#
loop_
_entity.id
_entity.type
_entity.pdbx_description
1 polymer ?
#
loop_
_entity_poly.entity_id
_entity_poly.type
_entity_poly.pdbx_seq_one_letter_code
_entity_poly.pdbx_strand_id
1 'polypeptide(L)'
;MEVAVARHALDRVPISLIIDDSTVLVNLNYFFMRDRNLADGLDRRWEDVPVVHPESFTREFAEFCLEHGVRGKYSVVPCPAALGRIDEGLPMFSRAQQESWLRMCRELIVAAFDITPEMITHTFVVDLDTFQPVEPRLWEQYDWEALPVEREELVRDYIAAACRILDNVGLPPEGVTSPGGFGGRTVEFYAKVVGPAVRGVTGNPTPYFFKGAAADGPVETPVWYADREAGTAVAQLMSSTGDWTGSWTGYGEVNPDRYVTADLGGGRIPALLDAGEPAILCSHWQGFYGMHNDDRRGFRALKTVVRRLRERDPRGERTRWRKCSEITNYACAREMAEVIVDGQTIHLDLPVRVPELTLRITGTRIRAASVGGQPLRRVTSRADFASGTFLTEGEATLAAFEPAKRRTTVELQA
;
A
#
# COMPACT_ATOMS: atom_id res chain seq x y z
N MET A 1 25.58 12.63 22.57
CA MET A 1 24.67 12.82 21.40
C MET A 1 24.22 11.45 20.93
N GLU A 2 22.92 11.25 20.82
CA GLU A 2 22.34 10.06 20.20
C GLU A 2 21.73 10.44 18.86
N VAL A 3 21.86 9.55 17.88
CA VAL A 3 21.31 9.74 16.55
C VAL A 3 20.65 8.45 16.10
N ALA A 4 19.42 8.54 15.61
CA ALA A 4 18.70 7.42 15.03
C ALA A 4 17.93 7.87 13.78
N VAL A 5 17.67 6.94 12.86
CA VAL A 5 16.67 7.17 11.82
C VAL A 5 15.29 7.20 12.48
N ALA A 6 14.53 8.26 12.24
CA ALA A 6 13.19 8.43 12.81
C ALA A 6 12.28 7.26 12.39
N ARG A 7 11.27 6.95 13.21
CA ARG A 7 10.35 5.85 12.91
C ARG A 7 9.62 6.04 11.57
N HIS A 8 9.26 7.29 11.28
CA HIS A 8 8.54 7.67 10.07
C HIS A 8 9.23 8.84 9.36
N ALA A 9 9.06 8.90 8.06
CA ALA A 9 9.54 10.02 7.26
C ALA A 9 8.96 11.35 7.77
N LEU A 10 9.79 12.37 7.88
CA LEU A 10 9.46 13.69 8.47
C LEU A 10 8.93 13.60 9.90
N ASP A 11 9.16 12.50 10.61
CA ASP A 11 8.59 12.24 11.95
C ASP A 11 7.07 12.47 11.99
N ARG A 12 6.38 12.14 10.88
CA ARG A 12 4.92 12.19 10.72
C ARG A 12 4.35 10.79 10.54
N VAL A 13 3.33 10.47 11.32
CA VAL A 13 2.67 9.19 11.26
C VAL A 13 2.00 9.00 9.89
N PRO A 14 2.31 7.93 9.15
CA PRO A 14 1.71 7.71 7.84
C PRO A 14 0.25 7.28 7.95
N ILE A 15 -0.58 7.84 7.06
CA ILE A 15 -1.93 7.38 6.77
C ILE A 15 -1.91 6.83 5.35
N SER A 16 -2.56 5.69 5.11
CA SER A 16 -2.65 5.06 3.79
C SER A 16 -4.00 4.41 3.58
N LEU A 17 -4.42 4.27 2.33
CA LEU A 17 -5.66 3.59 1.96
C LEU A 17 -5.35 2.41 1.05
N ILE A 18 -5.75 1.22 1.47
CA ILE A 18 -5.70 -0.01 0.69
C ILE A 18 -7.04 -0.20 0.00
N ILE A 19 -7.01 -0.38 -1.33
CA ILE A 19 -8.16 -0.79 -2.13
C ILE A 19 -7.86 -2.16 -2.73
N ASP A 20 -8.67 -3.14 -2.36
CA ASP A 20 -8.62 -4.50 -2.88
C ASP A 20 -9.76 -4.78 -3.87
N ASP A 21 -9.66 -5.87 -4.62
CA ASP A 21 -10.65 -6.39 -5.58
C ASP A 21 -10.95 -5.46 -6.76
N SER A 22 -10.11 -4.48 -7.06
CA SER A 22 -10.34 -3.64 -8.23
C SER A 22 -9.95 -4.35 -9.52
N THR A 23 -10.69 -4.06 -10.57
CA THR A 23 -10.43 -4.62 -11.91
C THR A 23 -10.79 -3.61 -12.99
N VAL A 24 -10.44 -3.99 -14.23
CA VAL A 24 -10.91 -3.27 -15.42
C VAL A 24 -12.41 -3.49 -15.58
N LEU A 25 -13.22 -2.58 -15.03
CA LEU A 25 -14.68 -2.54 -15.14
C LEU A 25 -15.45 -3.76 -14.59
N VAL A 26 -14.80 -4.90 -14.36
CA VAL A 26 -15.44 -6.13 -13.85
C VAL A 26 -15.73 -6.01 -12.36
N ASN A 27 -16.89 -6.44 -11.92
CA ASN A 27 -17.17 -6.66 -10.51
C ASN A 27 -16.82 -8.10 -10.12
N LEU A 28 -15.67 -8.28 -9.49
CA LEU A 28 -15.19 -9.63 -9.08
C LEU A 28 -16.17 -10.34 -8.17
N ASN A 29 -16.89 -9.61 -7.33
CA ASN A 29 -17.81 -10.22 -6.39
C ASN A 29 -18.96 -10.97 -7.08
N TYR A 30 -19.43 -10.48 -8.24
CA TYR A 30 -20.41 -11.21 -9.04
C TYR A 30 -19.92 -12.62 -9.38
N PHE A 31 -18.71 -12.73 -9.94
CA PHE A 31 -18.14 -14.01 -10.35
C PHE A 31 -17.79 -14.88 -9.14
N PHE A 32 -17.23 -14.30 -8.12
CA PHE A 32 -16.86 -15.02 -6.90
C PHE A 32 -18.08 -15.62 -6.20
N MET A 33 -19.15 -14.84 -6.02
CA MET A 33 -20.39 -15.34 -5.41
C MET A 33 -21.07 -16.41 -6.26
N ARG A 34 -21.14 -16.20 -7.59
CA ARG A 34 -21.71 -17.17 -8.51
C ARG A 34 -20.96 -18.51 -8.48
N ASP A 35 -19.64 -18.45 -8.61
CA ASP A 35 -18.82 -19.64 -8.81
C ASP A 35 -18.60 -20.44 -7.53
N ARG A 36 -18.67 -19.79 -6.37
CA ARG A 36 -18.60 -20.46 -5.06
C ARG A 36 -19.96 -20.69 -4.41
N ASN A 37 -21.03 -20.23 -5.01
CA ASN A 37 -22.36 -20.29 -4.41
C ASN A 37 -22.40 -19.77 -2.97
N LEU A 38 -21.72 -18.65 -2.71
CA LEU A 38 -21.60 -18.04 -1.37
C LEU A 38 -22.88 -17.26 -0.96
N ALA A 39 -24.04 -17.73 -1.39
CA ALA A 39 -25.31 -17.25 -0.88
C ALA A 39 -25.55 -17.77 0.55
N ASP A 40 -24.62 -17.52 1.45
CA ASP A 40 -24.56 -17.97 2.84
C ASP A 40 -25.83 -17.62 3.63
N GLY A 41 -26.95 -18.33 3.41
CA GLY A 41 -28.15 -18.22 4.24
C GLY A 41 -28.72 -16.83 4.44
N LEU A 42 -28.17 -15.83 3.76
CA LEU A 42 -28.59 -14.44 3.73
C LEU A 42 -29.30 -14.22 2.40
N ASP A 43 -30.26 -13.29 2.36
CA ASP A 43 -30.97 -12.84 1.14
C ASP A 43 -30.03 -12.20 0.09
N ARG A 44 -28.87 -12.84 -0.15
CA ARG A 44 -27.81 -12.38 -1.06
C ARG A 44 -27.78 -13.28 -2.27
N ARG A 45 -28.34 -12.78 -3.33
CA ARG A 45 -28.33 -13.49 -4.60
C ARG A 45 -27.23 -12.92 -5.48
N TRP A 46 -26.36 -13.77 -6.03
CA TRP A 46 -25.34 -13.31 -6.95
C TRP A 46 -25.93 -12.64 -8.20
N GLU A 47 -27.16 -13.00 -8.58
CA GLU A 47 -27.90 -12.41 -9.68
C GLU A 47 -28.24 -10.92 -9.45
N ASP A 48 -28.30 -10.50 -8.20
CA ASP A 48 -28.59 -9.10 -7.83
C ASP A 48 -27.31 -8.23 -7.81
N VAL A 49 -26.15 -8.85 -7.94
CA VAL A 49 -24.84 -8.18 -7.94
C VAL A 49 -24.56 -7.60 -9.33
N PRO A 50 -24.22 -6.30 -9.47
CA PRO A 50 -23.87 -5.76 -10.77
C PRO A 50 -22.59 -6.44 -11.31
N VAL A 51 -22.63 -6.85 -12.59
CA VAL A 51 -21.50 -7.51 -13.25
C VAL A 51 -20.34 -6.52 -13.52
N VAL A 52 -20.69 -5.26 -13.67
CA VAL A 52 -19.78 -4.20 -14.12
C VAL A 52 -19.83 -3.01 -13.17
N HIS A 53 -18.67 -2.44 -12.89
CA HIS A 53 -18.54 -1.11 -12.30
C HIS A 53 -18.33 -0.06 -13.39
N PRO A 54 -19.07 1.06 -13.43
CA PRO A 54 -18.87 2.07 -14.45
C PRO A 54 -17.55 2.82 -14.27
N GLU A 55 -16.88 3.16 -15.37
CA GLU A 55 -15.64 3.97 -15.36
C GLU A 55 -15.81 5.29 -14.61
N SER A 56 -17.01 5.91 -14.71
CA SER A 56 -17.31 7.15 -14.02
C SER A 56 -17.17 7.09 -12.50
N PHE A 57 -17.44 5.92 -11.91
CA PHE A 57 -17.22 5.74 -10.47
C PHE A 57 -15.74 5.70 -10.12
N THR A 58 -14.93 4.99 -10.90
CA THR A 58 -13.47 4.96 -10.68
C THR A 58 -12.87 6.37 -10.84
N ARG A 59 -13.37 7.13 -11.80
CA ARG A 59 -12.96 8.52 -12.00
C ARG A 59 -13.33 9.40 -10.80
N GLU A 60 -14.57 9.34 -10.33
CA GLU A 60 -15.03 10.09 -9.15
C GLU A 60 -14.18 9.77 -7.91
N PHE A 61 -13.87 8.49 -7.70
CA PHE A 61 -13.01 8.06 -6.61
C PHE A 61 -11.59 8.65 -6.75
N ALA A 62 -10.99 8.53 -7.93
CA ALA A 62 -9.63 9.02 -8.18
C ALA A 62 -9.52 10.55 -8.00
N GLU A 63 -10.46 11.30 -8.58
CA GLU A 63 -10.53 12.76 -8.46
C GLU A 63 -10.69 13.20 -7.01
N PHE A 64 -11.58 12.55 -6.24
CA PHE A 64 -11.73 12.80 -4.80
C PHE A 64 -10.41 12.57 -4.04
N CYS A 65 -9.73 11.45 -4.31
CA CYS A 65 -8.47 11.15 -3.64
C CYS A 65 -7.38 12.18 -3.96
N LEU A 66 -7.26 12.59 -5.22
CA LEU A 66 -6.32 13.62 -5.64
C LEU A 66 -6.61 14.98 -4.98
N GLU A 67 -7.88 15.41 -4.97
CA GLU A 67 -8.32 16.67 -4.36
C GLU A 67 -8.01 16.74 -2.86
N HIS A 68 -8.17 15.61 -2.16
CA HIS A 68 -7.98 15.54 -0.71
C HIS A 68 -6.62 15.00 -0.28
N GLY A 69 -5.73 14.72 -1.23
CA GLY A 69 -4.38 14.21 -0.97
C GLY A 69 -4.36 12.80 -0.39
N VAL A 70 -5.44 12.02 -0.56
CA VAL A 70 -5.51 10.62 -0.14
C VAL A 70 -4.57 9.78 -0.99
N ARG A 71 -3.75 8.93 -0.35
CA ARG A 71 -2.77 8.07 -1.01
C ARG A 71 -2.82 6.66 -0.45
N GLY A 72 -2.33 5.70 -1.24
CA GLY A 72 -2.28 4.32 -0.79
C GLY A 72 -1.86 3.33 -1.87
N LYS A 73 -2.52 2.18 -1.92
CA LYS A 73 -2.39 1.20 -3.00
C LYS A 73 -3.76 0.84 -3.59
N TYR A 74 -3.77 0.54 -4.87
CA TYR A 74 -4.95 0.13 -5.63
C TYR A 74 -4.60 -1.18 -6.34
N SER A 75 -5.22 -2.29 -5.94
CA SER A 75 -4.98 -3.54 -6.62
C SER A 75 -5.70 -3.58 -7.98
N VAL A 76 -5.09 -4.27 -8.93
CA VAL A 76 -5.70 -4.53 -10.23
C VAL A 76 -5.51 -6.02 -10.53
N VAL A 77 -6.61 -6.74 -10.68
CA VAL A 77 -6.55 -8.17 -10.99
C VAL A 77 -6.24 -8.37 -12.48
N PRO A 78 -5.10 -9.03 -12.82
CA PRO A 78 -4.60 -9.10 -14.20
C PRO A 78 -5.46 -9.93 -15.16
N CYS A 79 -6.13 -10.97 -14.64
CA CYS A 79 -7.00 -11.87 -15.40
C CYS A 79 -8.29 -12.13 -14.60
N PRO A 80 -9.15 -11.11 -14.42
CA PRO A 80 -10.25 -11.15 -13.46
C PRO A 80 -11.16 -12.34 -13.69
N ALA A 81 -11.38 -13.14 -12.65
CA ALA A 81 -12.22 -14.34 -12.65
C ALA A 81 -11.88 -15.35 -13.78
N ALA A 82 -10.62 -15.38 -14.22
CA ALA A 82 -10.16 -16.18 -15.38
C ALA A 82 -10.92 -15.90 -16.69
N LEU A 83 -11.52 -14.72 -16.85
CA LEU A 83 -12.28 -14.33 -18.05
C LEU A 83 -11.37 -13.97 -19.24
N GLY A 84 -10.15 -13.56 -18.98
CA GLY A 84 -9.17 -13.13 -19.97
C GLY A 84 -8.15 -12.18 -19.37
N ARG A 85 -7.00 -12.07 -20.02
CA ARG A 85 -5.91 -11.18 -19.59
C ARG A 85 -6.17 -9.75 -20.03
N ILE A 86 -5.93 -8.78 -19.14
CA ILE A 86 -6.18 -7.37 -19.48
C ILE A 86 -5.21 -6.82 -20.53
N ASP A 87 -4.03 -7.41 -20.72
CA ASP A 87 -3.08 -7.02 -21.77
C ASP A 87 -3.43 -7.60 -23.13
N GLU A 88 -4.28 -8.63 -23.20
CA GLU A 88 -4.80 -9.19 -24.45
C GLU A 88 -6.22 -8.69 -24.79
N GLY A 89 -6.98 -8.33 -23.76
CA GLY A 89 -8.34 -7.83 -23.85
C GLY A 89 -9.35 -8.74 -23.17
N LEU A 90 -10.32 -8.13 -22.51
CA LEU A 90 -11.41 -8.83 -21.82
C LEU A 90 -12.59 -9.02 -22.79
N PRO A 91 -13.12 -10.25 -22.95
CA PRO A 91 -14.21 -10.55 -23.91
C PRO A 91 -15.49 -9.75 -23.68
N MET A 92 -15.70 -9.27 -22.44
CA MET A 92 -16.92 -8.54 -22.05
C MET A 92 -16.91 -7.07 -22.48
N PHE A 93 -15.77 -6.53 -22.92
CA PHE A 93 -15.61 -5.11 -23.21
C PHE A 93 -14.96 -4.89 -24.57
N SER A 94 -15.33 -3.82 -25.23
CA SER A 94 -14.57 -3.36 -26.39
C SER A 94 -13.16 -2.90 -25.97
N ARG A 95 -12.20 -3.01 -26.89
CA ARG A 95 -10.84 -2.49 -26.66
C ARG A 95 -10.85 -1.02 -26.29
N ALA A 96 -11.75 -0.22 -26.86
CA ALA A 96 -11.88 1.20 -26.56
C ALA A 96 -12.31 1.46 -25.12
N GLN A 97 -13.28 0.69 -24.61
CA GLN A 97 -13.70 0.82 -23.20
C GLN A 97 -12.58 0.43 -22.24
N GLN A 98 -11.92 -0.69 -22.51
CA GLN A 98 -10.81 -1.14 -21.67
C GLN A 98 -9.65 -0.12 -21.68
N GLU A 99 -9.26 0.37 -22.85
CA GLU A 99 -8.18 1.36 -22.97
C GLU A 99 -8.54 2.70 -22.31
N SER A 100 -9.82 3.11 -22.35
CA SER A 100 -10.29 4.29 -21.62
C SER A 100 -10.06 4.14 -20.11
N TRP A 101 -10.43 2.99 -19.55
CA TRP A 101 -10.22 2.70 -18.13
C TRP A 101 -8.73 2.62 -17.78
N LEU A 102 -7.91 1.92 -18.57
CA LEU A 102 -6.46 1.80 -18.36
C LEU A 102 -5.77 3.15 -18.39
N ARG A 103 -6.13 4.00 -19.36
CA ARG A 103 -5.60 5.37 -19.45
C ARG A 103 -5.96 6.20 -18.23
N MET A 104 -7.21 6.15 -17.77
CA MET A 104 -7.64 6.82 -16.55
C MET A 104 -6.84 6.33 -15.32
N CYS A 105 -6.57 5.03 -15.22
CA CYS A 105 -5.74 4.50 -14.13
C CYS A 105 -4.30 5.05 -14.20
N ARG A 106 -3.69 5.07 -15.39
CA ARG A 106 -2.34 5.64 -15.58
C ARG A 106 -2.28 7.12 -15.24
N GLU A 107 -3.31 7.89 -15.57
CA GLU A 107 -3.34 9.34 -15.37
C GLU A 107 -3.76 9.76 -13.97
N LEU A 108 -4.73 9.09 -13.36
CA LEU A 108 -5.33 9.52 -12.11
C LEU A 108 -5.01 8.60 -10.92
N ILE A 109 -5.14 7.29 -11.07
CA ILE A 109 -4.93 6.35 -9.96
C ILE A 109 -3.44 6.30 -9.59
N VAL A 110 -2.54 6.11 -10.57
CA VAL A 110 -1.09 6.01 -10.33
C VAL A 110 -0.52 7.27 -9.68
N ALA A 111 -1.12 8.43 -9.88
CA ALA A 111 -0.69 9.66 -9.23
C ALA A 111 -0.80 9.60 -7.69
N ALA A 112 -1.82 8.90 -7.17
CA ALA A 112 -2.09 8.79 -5.73
C ALA A 112 -1.83 7.40 -5.13
N PHE A 113 -1.85 6.34 -5.93
CA PHE A 113 -1.80 4.97 -5.47
C PHE A 113 -0.68 4.17 -6.13
N ASP A 114 -0.08 3.25 -5.38
CA ASP A 114 0.68 2.15 -5.97
C ASP A 114 -0.27 1.21 -6.71
N ILE A 115 0.24 0.54 -7.72
CA ILE A 115 -0.45 -0.58 -8.34
C ILE A 115 0.12 -1.88 -7.79
N THR A 116 -0.75 -2.84 -7.50
CA THR A 116 -0.38 -4.22 -7.15
C THR A 116 -1.29 -5.19 -7.89
N PRO A 117 -0.79 -6.32 -8.41
CA PRO A 117 -1.67 -7.41 -8.75
C PRO A 117 -2.27 -8.00 -7.47
N GLU A 118 -3.48 -8.53 -7.56
CA GLU A 118 -4.08 -9.35 -6.53
C GLU A 118 -4.10 -10.79 -7.01
N MET A 119 -2.92 -11.37 -7.11
CA MET A 119 -2.54 -12.55 -7.86
C MET A 119 -3.02 -12.46 -9.33
N ILE A 120 -3.28 -13.59 -10.00
CA ILE A 120 -3.63 -13.56 -11.42
C ILE A 120 -5.14 -13.36 -11.61
N THR A 121 -5.98 -14.15 -10.95
CA THR A 121 -7.41 -14.18 -11.24
C THR A 121 -8.30 -13.73 -10.09
N HIS A 122 -7.76 -13.74 -8.88
CA HIS A 122 -8.49 -13.58 -7.62
C HIS A 122 -9.52 -14.70 -7.37
N THR A 123 -9.61 -15.66 -8.26
CA THR A 123 -10.53 -16.81 -8.17
C THR A 123 -9.77 -18.12 -8.34
N PHE A 124 -9.68 -18.62 -9.55
CA PHE A 124 -9.05 -19.90 -9.85
C PHE A 124 -7.55 -19.79 -10.06
N VAL A 125 -6.80 -20.78 -9.57
CA VAL A 125 -5.41 -21.00 -9.99
C VAL A 125 -5.42 -21.35 -11.47
N VAL A 126 -4.59 -20.70 -12.26
CA VAL A 126 -4.47 -20.91 -13.70
C VAL A 126 -3.13 -21.53 -14.07
N ASP A 127 -3.14 -22.30 -15.14
CA ASP A 127 -1.93 -22.73 -15.84
C ASP A 127 -1.30 -21.53 -16.57
N LEU A 128 0.01 -21.37 -16.44
CA LEU A 128 0.71 -20.17 -16.94
C LEU A 128 0.90 -20.14 -18.47
N ASP A 129 0.77 -21.27 -19.14
CA ASP A 129 0.88 -21.33 -20.62
C ASP A 129 -0.45 -20.98 -21.29
N THR A 130 -1.56 -21.42 -20.69
CA THR A 130 -2.90 -21.28 -21.28
C THR A 130 -3.77 -20.21 -20.63
N PHE A 131 -3.43 -19.79 -19.40
CA PHE A 131 -4.26 -18.93 -18.54
C PHE A 131 -5.68 -19.48 -18.31
N GLN A 132 -5.85 -20.80 -18.45
CA GLN A 132 -7.08 -21.48 -18.09
C GLN A 132 -6.98 -22.06 -16.68
N PRO A 133 -8.11 -22.17 -15.95
CA PRO A 133 -8.13 -22.83 -14.64
C PRO A 133 -7.53 -24.24 -14.72
N VAL A 134 -6.67 -24.57 -13.74
CA VAL A 134 -6.11 -25.92 -13.61
C VAL A 134 -7.20 -26.95 -13.28
N GLU A 135 -6.96 -28.21 -13.66
CA GLU A 135 -7.86 -29.31 -13.29
C GLU A 135 -7.12 -30.32 -12.38
N PRO A 136 -7.70 -30.70 -11.22
CA PRO A 136 -8.97 -30.20 -10.65
C PRO A 136 -8.87 -28.71 -10.30
N ARG A 137 -9.99 -27.99 -10.31
CA ARG A 137 -10.02 -26.55 -10.03
C ARG A 137 -9.53 -26.26 -8.62
N LEU A 138 -8.60 -25.33 -8.51
CA LEU A 138 -8.06 -24.81 -7.25
C LEU A 138 -8.39 -23.32 -7.17
N TRP A 139 -8.66 -22.86 -5.95
CA TRP A 139 -8.91 -21.44 -5.68
C TRP A 139 -7.64 -20.76 -5.19
N GLU A 140 -7.24 -19.66 -5.81
CA GLU A 140 -6.06 -18.88 -5.39
C GLU A 140 -6.09 -18.51 -3.90
N GLN A 141 -7.27 -18.13 -3.39
CA GLN A 141 -7.42 -17.63 -2.03
C GLN A 141 -7.36 -18.72 -0.96
N TYR A 142 -7.70 -19.96 -1.28
CA TYR A 142 -7.94 -21.00 -0.27
C TYR A 142 -7.12 -22.25 -0.48
N ASP A 143 -6.99 -22.71 -1.71
CA ASP A 143 -6.34 -23.98 -1.99
C ASP A 143 -4.82 -23.81 -2.08
N TRP A 144 -4.36 -22.59 -2.39
CA TRP A 144 -2.95 -22.19 -2.37
C TRP A 144 -2.53 -21.41 -1.12
N GLU A 145 -3.30 -21.44 -0.04
CA GLU A 145 -2.93 -20.75 1.21
C GLU A 145 -1.56 -21.16 1.74
N ALA A 146 -1.26 -22.46 1.70
CA ALA A 146 0.05 -22.99 2.07
C ALA A 146 1.14 -22.79 1.02
N LEU A 147 0.78 -22.48 -0.21
CA LEU A 147 1.63 -22.47 -1.40
C LEU A 147 2.43 -23.78 -1.60
N PRO A 148 2.71 -24.20 -2.81
CA PRO A 148 3.56 -25.37 -3.09
C PRO A 148 5.05 -24.98 -2.91
N VAL A 149 5.52 -24.96 -1.66
CA VAL A 149 6.88 -24.50 -1.29
C VAL A 149 8.02 -25.32 -1.93
N GLU A 150 7.75 -26.58 -2.23
CA GLU A 150 8.65 -27.47 -2.96
C GLU A 150 8.78 -27.11 -4.45
N ARG A 151 7.91 -26.23 -4.94
CA ARG A 151 7.91 -25.71 -6.31
C ARG A 151 8.13 -24.20 -6.31
N GLU A 152 9.21 -23.76 -5.68
CA GLU A 152 9.51 -22.32 -5.52
C GLU A 152 9.46 -21.56 -6.85
N GLU A 153 9.99 -22.16 -7.92
CA GLU A 153 9.98 -21.53 -9.24
C GLU A 153 8.56 -21.29 -9.77
N LEU A 154 7.67 -22.26 -9.57
CA LEU A 154 6.27 -22.11 -9.99
C LEU A 154 5.61 -20.92 -9.30
N VAL A 155 5.79 -20.80 -7.98
CA VAL A 155 5.17 -19.70 -7.20
C VAL A 155 5.76 -18.36 -7.60
N ARG A 156 7.10 -18.28 -7.73
CA ARG A 156 7.78 -17.10 -8.23
C ARG A 156 7.27 -16.68 -9.61
N ASP A 157 7.17 -17.63 -10.54
CA ASP A 157 6.79 -17.36 -11.91
C ASP A 157 5.30 -17.00 -12.02
N TYR A 158 4.45 -17.55 -11.15
CA TYR A 158 3.04 -17.18 -11.02
C TYR A 158 2.88 -15.70 -10.60
N ILE A 159 3.60 -15.27 -9.57
CA ILE A 159 3.61 -13.88 -9.14
C ILE A 159 4.19 -12.96 -10.23
N ALA A 160 5.29 -13.39 -10.86
CA ALA A 160 5.90 -12.63 -11.94
C ALA A 160 4.99 -12.51 -13.17
N ALA A 161 4.19 -13.52 -13.48
CA ALA A 161 3.19 -13.47 -14.55
C ALA A 161 2.11 -12.42 -14.24
N ALA A 162 1.59 -12.39 -13.01
CA ALA A 162 0.65 -11.35 -12.57
C ALA A 162 1.24 -9.94 -12.75
N CYS A 163 2.49 -9.75 -12.34
CA CYS A 163 3.19 -8.48 -12.49
C CYS A 163 3.41 -8.09 -13.96
N ARG A 164 3.83 -9.02 -14.82
CA ARG A 164 4.06 -8.76 -16.25
C ARG A 164 2.80 -8.29 -16.97
N ILE A 165 1.65 -8.90 -16.69
CA ILE A 165 0.38 -8.49 -17.32
C ILE A 165 0.06 -7.02 -17.01
N LEU A 166 0.29 -6.58 -15.77
CA LEU A 166 0.09 -5.18 -15.39
C LEU A 166 1.13 -4.25 -16.01
N ASP A 167 2.39 -4.65 -16.03
CA ASP A 167 3.47 -3.87 -16.64
C ASP A 167 3.23 -3.68 -18.15
N ASN A 168 2.76 -4.73 -18.85
CA ASN A 168 2.41 -4.69 -20.28
C ASN A 168 1.35 -3.64 -20.62
N VAL A 169 0.49 -3.29 -19.67
CA VAL A 169 -0.54 -2.24 -19.86
C VAL A 169 -0.15 -0.89 -19.26
N GLY A 170 1.13 -0.71 -18.88
CA GLY A 170 1.65 0.54 -18.32
C GLY A 170 1.20 0.82 -16.89
N LEU A 171 0.96 -0.21 -16.12
CA LEU A 171 0.65 -0.18 -14.69
C LEU A 171 1.70 -0.97 -13.90
N PRO A 172 2.99 -0.54 -13.87
CA PRO A 172 4.06 -1.30 -13.25
C PRO A 172 3.79 -1.50 -11.74
N PRO A 173 3.83 -2.73 -11.23
CA PRO A 173 3.57 -3.01 -9.82
C PRO A 173 4.72 -2.57 -8.91
N GLU A 174 4.38 -1.97 -7.76
CA GLU A 174 5.34 -1.67 -6.68
C GLU A 174 5.43 -2.81 -5.66
N GLY A 175 4.50 -3.73 -5.69
CA GLY A 175 4.41 -4.88 -4.82
C GLY A 175 3.27 -5.79 -5.24
N VAL A 176 2.80 -6.66 -4.33
CA VAL A 176 1.71 -7.58 -4.59
C VAL A 176 0.68 -7.58 -3.45
N THR A 177 -0.56 -7.92 -3.78
CA THR A 177 -1.64 -8.14 -2.80
C THR A 177 -1.96 -9.62 -2.73
N SER A 178 -2.08 -10.14 -1.50
CA SER A 178 -2.50 -11.51 -1.25
C SER A 178 -4.01 -11.58 -1.17
N PRO A 179 -4.71 -12.23 -2.11
CA PRO A 179 -6.14 -12.43 -1.99
C PRO A 179 -6.45 -13.43 -0.86
N GLY A 180 -7.37 -13.07 0.02
CA GLY A 180 -7.84 -13.94 1.10
C GLY A 180 -6.72 -14.65 1.86
N GLY A 181 -6.73 -15.98 1.87
CA GLY A 181 -5.74 -16.84 2.54
C GLY A 181 -4.42 -17.05 1.80
N PHE A 182 -4.25 -16.59 0.58
CA PHE A 182 -3.06 -16.84 -0.27
C PHE A 182 -1.75 -16.60 0.49
N GLY A 183 -0.92 -17.65 0.62
CA GLY A 183 0.37 -17.58 1.32
C GLY A 183 0.27 -17.44 2.85
N GLY A 184 -0.92 -17.48 3.44
CA GLY A 184 -1.13 -17.20 4.87
C GLY A 184 -0.44 -18.16 5.82
N ARG A 185 -0.25 -19.44 5.42
CA ARG A 185 0.46 -20.46 6.21
C ARG A 185 1.97 -20.49 5.93
N THR A 186 2.45 -19.76 4.95
CA THR A 186 3.84 -19.79 4.49
C THR A 186 4.37 -18.37 4.21
N VAL A 187 4.06 -17.42 5.10
CA VAL A 187 4.37 -15.99 4.92
C VAL A 187 5.87 -15.76 4.67
N GLU A 188 6.75 -16.47 5.38
CA GLU A 188 8.20 -16.36 5.16
C GLU A 188 8.60 -16.80 3.75
N PHE A 189 8.08 -17.95 3.29
CA PHE A 189 8.32 -18.42 1.92
C PHE A 189 7.74 -17.43 0.89
N TYR A 190 6.53 -16.93 1.14
CA TYR A 190 5.90 -15.94 0.28
C TYR A 190 6.76 -14.68 0.15
N ALA A 191 7.25 -14.14 1.25
CA ALA A 191 8.17 -13.01 1.25
C ALA A 191 9.44 -13.30 0.45
N LYS A 192 9.98 -14.53 0.55
CA LYS A 192 11.17 -14.97 -0.20
C LYS A 192 10.97 -14.90 -1.72
N VAL A 193 9.80 -15.30 -2.22
CA VAL A 193 9.55 -15.36 -3.68
C VAL A 193 9.05 -14.05 -4.27
N VAL A 194 8.39 -13.19 -3.49
CA VAL A 194 7.89 -11.88 -3.94
C VAL A 194 9.01 -10.99 -4.43
N GLY A 195 10.12 -10.90 -3.69
CA GLY A 195 11.25 -10.05 -4.06
C GLY A 195 11.77 -10.31 -5.46
N PRO A 196 12.25 -11.53 -5.77
CA PRO A 196 12.73 -11.88 -7.11
C PRO A 196 11.65 -11.75 -8.20
N ALA A 197 10.38 -12.10 -7.90
CA ALA A 197 9.28 -12.03 -8.86
C ALA A 197 9.01 -10.60 -9.32
N VAL A 198 8.80 -9.67 -8.39
CA VAL A 198 8.51 -8.26 -8.71
C VAL A 198 9.73 -7.58 -9.32
N ARG A 199 10.92 -7.72 -8.68
CA ARG A 199 12.16 -7.12 -9.16
C ARG A 199 12.54 -7.59 -10.57
N GLY A 200 12.30 -8.87 -10.88
CA GLY A 200 12.57 -9.42 -12.21
C GLY A 200 11.71 -8.81 -13.32
N VAL A 201 10.58 -8.22 -12.99
CA VAL A 201 9.68 -7.56 -13.95
C VAL A 201 9.90 -6.04 -13.97
N THR A 202 9.88 -5.40 -12.81
CA THR A 202 9.84 -3.93 -12.71
C THR A 202 11.18 -3.29 -12.35
N GLY A 203 12.16 -4.08 -11.92
CA GLY A 203 13.42 -3.57 -11.40
C GLY A 203 13.34 -2.99 -9.99
N ASN A 204 12.17 -2.99 -9.34
CA ASN A 204 11.99 -2.44 -7.99
C ASN A 204 12.87 -3.20 -6.97
N PRO A 205 13.86 -2.56 -6.31
CA PRO A 205 14.75 -3.23 -5.37
C PRO A 205 14.09 -3.59 -4.04
N THR A 206 13.01 -2.89 -3.68
CA THR A 206 12.35 -3.00 -2.37
C THR A 206 10.84 -3.20 -2.50
N PRO A 207 10.38 -4.24 -3.23
CA PRO A 207 8.96 -4.52 -3.35
C PRO A 207 8.35 -4.90 -2.00
N TYR A 208 7.05 -4.70 -1.88
CA TYR A 208 6.30 -5.14 -0.72
C TYR A 208 5.22 -6.14 -1.08
N PHE A 209 4.68 -6.81 -0.07
CA PHE A 209 3.43 -7.53 -0.20
C PHE A 209 2.44 -7.10 0.89
N PHE A 210 1.19 -6.97 0.51
CA PHE A 210 0.11 -6.75 1.45
C PHE A 210 -0.48 -8.09 1.88
N LYS A 211 -0.43 -8.34 3.19
CA LYS A 211 -1.00 -9.54 3.81
C LYS A 211 -1.30 -9.29 5.27
N GLY A 212 -2.54 -9.56 5.66
CA GLY A 212 -2.98 -9.53 7.04
C GLY A 212 -3.50 -8.17 7.53
N ALA A 213 -4.17 -8.22 8.67
CA ALA A 213 -4.73 -7.07 9.35
C ALA A 213 -4.44 -7.10 10.85
N ALA A 214 -4.03 -5.97 11.41
CA ALA A 214 -3.83 -5.75 12.84
C ALA A 214 -4.93 -4.80 13.36
N ALA A 215 -6.19 -5.25 13.28
CA ALA A 215 -7.34 -4.40 13.59
C ALA A 215 -7.42 -3.98 15.07
N ASP A 216 -6.82 -4.75 15.97
CA ASP A 216 -6.89 -4.54 17.42
C ASP A 216 -5.51 -4.44 18.12
N GLY A 217 -4.41 -4.55 17.40
CA GLY A 217 -3.04 -4.60 17.95
C GLY A 217 -2.13 -3.50 17.42
N PRO A 218 -0.85 -3.53 17.80
CA PRO A 218 0.18 -2.69 17.21
C PRO A 218 0.33 -2.99 15.72
N VAL A 219 0.71 -1.97 14.98
CA VAL A 219 0.89 -2.08 13.52
C VAL A 219 2.37 -2.05 13.19
N GLU A 220 2.85 -3.14 12.59
CA GLU A 220 4.23 -3.30 12.19
C GLU A 220 4.35 -3.37 10.66
N THR A 221 5.53 -3.02 10.17
CA THR A 221 5.92 -3.19 8.77
C THR A 221 7.21 -4.00 8.75
N PRO A 222 7.11 -5.35 8.94
CA PRO A 222 8.29 -6.20 9.02
C PRO A 222 9.04 -6.24 7.68
N VAL A 223 10.38 -6.19 7.78
CA VAL A 223 11.29 -6.44 6.65
C VAL A 223 11.76 -7.88 6.74
N TRP A 224 11.32 -8.73 5.79
CA TRP A 224 11.58 -10.16 5.82
C TRP A 224 12.94 -10.54 5.25
N TYR A 225 13.31 -9.92 4.13
CA TYR A 225 14.58 -10.15 3.46
C TYR A 225 15.26 -8.83 3.18
N ALA A 226 16.52 -8.73 3.58
CA ALA A 226 17.33 -7.56 3.36
C ALA A 226 18.75 -8.00 2.95
N ASP A 227 19.18 -7.58 1.79
CA ASP A 227 20.55 -7.72 1.31
C ASP A 227 21.18 -6.31 1.26
N ARG A 228 22.03 -6.03 2.25
CA ARG A 228 22.68 -4.72 2.37
C ARG A 228 23.68 -4.45 1.24
N GLU A 229 24.32 -5.49 0.71
CA GLU A 229 25.30 -5.35 -0.37
C GLU A 229 24.58 -4.98 -1.67
N ALA A 230 23.56 -5.74 -2.03
CA ALA A 230 22.74 -5.50 -3.21
C ALA A 230 21.81 -4.29 -3.07
N GLY A 231 21.51 -3.84 -1.85
CA GLY A 231 20.52 -2.79 -1.60
C GLY A 231 19.09 -3.24 -1.90
N THR A 232 18.78 -4.52 -1.64
CA THR A 232 17.46 -5.09 -1.90
C THR A 232 16.80 -5.58 -0.63
N ALA A 233 15.47 -5.43 -0.54
CA ALA A 233 14.69 -5.90 0.59
C ALA A 233 13.25 -6.25 0.19
N VAL A 234 12.53 -6.96 1.06
CA VAL A 234 11.09 -7.23 0.93
C VAL A 234 10.42 -6.92 2.24
N ALA A 235 9.43 -6.05 2.21
CA ALA A 235 8.64 -5.70 3.39
C ALA A 235 7.20 -6.22 3.29
N GLN A 236 6.62 -6.57 4.45
CA GLN A 236 5.21 -6.85 4.57
C GLN A 236 4.46 -5.58 4.99
N LEU A 237 3.37 -5.29 4.33
CA LEU A 237 2.40 -4.30 4.76
C LEU A 237 1.20 -5.01 5.38
N MET A 238 0.72 -4.50 6.52
CA MET A 238 -0.51 -4.97 7.17
C MET A 238 -1.49 -3.81 7.27
N SER A 239 -2.78 -4.08 7.08
CA SER A 239 -3.79 -3.06 7.40
C SER A 239 -3.93 -2.89 8.91
N SER A 240 -4.22 -1.66 9.34
CA SER A 240 -4.47 -1.33 10.75
C SER A 240 -5.94 -1.35 11.13
N THR A 241 -6.81 -1.58 10.16
CA THR A 241 -8.26 -1.62 10.35
C THR A 241 -8.85 -2.83 9.67
N GLY A 242 -10.02 -3.28 10.14
CA GLY A 242 -10.89 -4.11 9.31
C GLY A 242 -11.52 -3.28 8.19
N ASP A 243 -12.19 -3.93 7.25
CA ASP A 243 -13.01 -3.27 6.23
C ASP A 243 -14.38 -2.92 6.81
N TRP A 244 -14.56 -1.67 7.20
CA TRP A 244 -15.79 -1.14 7.78
C TRP A 244 -16.55 -0.21 6.81
N THR A 245 -16.29 -0.37 5.52
CA THR A 245 -16.90 0.41 4.43
C THR A 245 -17.74 -0.46 3.48
N GLY A 246 -18.36 -1.51 4.00
CA GLY A 246 -19.23 -2.39 3.23
C GLY A 246 -18.66 -3.78 2.97
N SER A 247 -17.44 -4.06 3.40
CA SER A 247 -16.67 -5.29 3.20
C SER A 247 -16.50 -5.72 1.73
N TRP A 248 -15.78 -6.81 1.49
CA TRP A 248 -15.59 -7.39 0.16
C TRP A 248 -16.91 -7.79 -0.54
N THR A 249 -17.99 -8.00 0.24
CA THR A 249 -19.29 -8.36 -0.32
C THR A 249 -20.07 -7.16 -0.82
N GLY A 250 -19.78 -5.94 -0.36
CA GLY A 250 -20.61 -4.77 -0.57
C GLY A 250 -21.90 -4.74 0.29
N TYR A 251 -22.18 -5.80 1.04
CA TYR A 251 -23.33 -5.92 1.95
C TYR A 251 -22.98 -5.69 3.42
N GLY A 252 -21.68 -5.53 3.72
CA GLY A 252 -21.21 -5.35 5.07
C GLY A 252 -21.68 -4.04 5.72
N GLU A 253 -21.47 -3.97 7.03
CA GLU A 253 -21.74 -2.75 7.78
C GLU A 253 -20.89 -1.59 7.28
N VAL A 254 -21.45 -0.41 7.25
CA VAL A 254 -20.76 0.84 6.94
C VAL A 254 -20.81 1.74 8.17
N ASN A 255 -19.67 1.89 8.84
CA ASN A 255 -19.58 2.66 10.07
C ASN A 255 -18.29 3.52 10.13
N PRO A 256 -18.35 4.80 9.73
CA PRO A 256 -17.19 5.69 9.78
C PRO A 256 -16.68 5.95 11.21
N ASP A 257 -17.51 5.78 12.24
CA ASP A 257 -17.11 6.06 13.63
C ASP A 257 -16.16 5.00 14.18
N ARG A 258 -16.12 3.80 13.59
CA ARG A 258 -15.09 2.81 13.91
C ARG A 258 -13.70 3.29 13.50
N TYR A 259 -13.58 4.08 12.44
CA TYR A 259 -12.33 4.72 12.03
C TYR A 259 -12.02 5.96 12.88
N VAL A 260 -12.91 6.94 12.85
CA VAL A 260 -12.77 8.22 13.58
C VAL A 260 -14.17 8.67 13.98
N THR A 261 -14.42 8.92 15.26
CA THR A 261 -15.69 9.44 15.76
C THR A 261 -15.94 10.90 15.36
N ALA A 262 -17.18 11.36 15.49
CA ALA A 262 -17.57 12.72 15.11
C ALA A 262 -16.87 13.81 15.95
N ASP A 263 -16.50 13.51 17.19
CA ASP A 263 -15.73 14.40 18.08
C ASP A 263 -14.20 14.35 17.83
N LEU A 264 -13.76 13.56 16.83
CA LEU A 264 -12.36 13.39 16.40
C LEU A 264 -11.45 12.69 17.43
N GLY A 265 -11.98 12.29 18.59
CA GLY A 265 -11.17 11.72 19.69
C GLY A 265 -11.17 10.20 19.72
N GLY A 266 -12.25 9.56 19.26
CA GLY A 266 -12.43 8.11 19.31
C GLY A 266 -12.27 7.42 17.97
N GLY A 267 -12.36 6.08 18.02
CA GLY A 267 -12.17 5.22 16.89
C GLY A 267 -10.74 4.67 16.79
N ARG A 268 -10.51 3.76 15.86
CA ARG A 268 -9.22 3.06 15.72
C ARG A 268 -8.09 4.00 15.30
N ILE A 269 -8.36 4.92 14.35
CA ILE A 269 -7.30 5.75 13.78
C ILE A 269 -6.73 6.75 14.78
N PRO A 270 -7.53 7.53 15.55
CA PRO A 270 -7.00 8.37 16.60
C PRO A 270 -6.09 7.64 17.59
N ALA A 271 -6.49 6.42 18.01
CA ALA A 271 -5.68 5.62 18.93
C ALA A 271 -4.30 5.24 18.32
N LEU A 272 -4.26 4.86 17.04
CA LEU A 272 -3.01 4.59 16.33
C LEU A 272 -2.13 5.83 16.21
N LEU A 273 -2.70 6.94 15.77
CA LEU A 273 -1.96 8.20 15.58
C LEU A 273 -1.37 8.72 16.89
N ASP A 274 -2.10 8.60 18.00
CA ASP A 274 -1.63 9.02 19.32
C ASP A 274 -0.54 8.08 19.86
N ALA A 275 -0.54 6.81 19.46
CA ALA A 275 0.52 5.84 19.74
C ALA A 275 1.73 5.95 18.76
N GLY A 276 1.67 6.81 17.76
CA GLY A 276 2.68 6.91 16.71
C GLY A 276 2.71 5.70 15.77
N GLU A 277 1.60 5.00 15.63
CA GLU A 277 1.46 3.79 14.79
C GLU A 277 0.88 4.15 13.41
N PRO A 278 1.33 3.49 12.32
CA PRO A 278 0.76 3.69 11.00
C PRO A 278 -0.76 3.46 10.97
N ALA A 279 -1.49 4.34 10.30
CA ALA A 279 -2.93 4.22 10.10
C ALA A 279 -3.23 3.77 8.66
N ILE A 280 -3.24 2.47 8.43
CA ILE A 280 -3.44 1.86 7.12
C ILE A 280 -4.85 1.31 7.04
N LEU A 281 -5.73 2.05 6.34
CA LEU A 281 -7.13 1.69 6.15
C LEU A 281 -7.24 0.60 5.08
N CYS A 282 -8.12 -0.37 5.31
CA CYS A 282 -8.43 -1.40 4.32
C CYS A 282 -9.86 -1.22 3.81
N SER A 283 -10.06 -1.37 2.53
CA SER A 283 -11.37 -1.37 1.89
C SER A 283 -11.35 -2.19 0.61
N HIS A 284 -12.50 -2.76 0.27
CA HIS A 284 -12.70 -3.45 -0.99
C HIS A 284 -13.52 -2.59 -1.95
N TRP A 285 -13.24 -2.72 -3.24
CA TRP A 285 -13.85 -1.89 -4.29
C TRP A 285 -15.37 -1.97 -4.31
N GLN A 286 -15.90 -3.17 -4.12
CA GLN A 286 -17.35 -3.45 -4.05
C GLN A 286 -18.02 -2.71 -2.90
N GLY A 287 -17.35 -2.64 -1.74
CA GLY A 287 -17.86 -1.91 -0.57
C GLY A 287 -18.05 -0.43 -0.84
N PHE A 288 -17.17 0.16 -1.64
CA PHE A 288 -17.30 1.57 -2.02
C PHE A 288 -18.43 1.83 -3.00
N TYR A 289 -18.58 0.97 -3.99
CA TYR A 289 -19.64 1.13 -4.99
C TYR A 289 -21.03 0.87 -4.40
N GLY A 290 -21.12 -0.16 -3.55
CA GLY A 290 -22.39 -0.66 -3.03
C GLY A 290 -22.98 -1.72 -3.93
N MET A 291 -23.81 -2.60 -3.35
CA MET A 291 -24.39 -3.74 -4.04
C MET A 291 -25.88 -3.58 -4.28
N HIS A 292 -26.52 -2.65 -3.58
CA HIS A 292 -27.93 -2.33 -3.76
C HIS A 292 -28.06 -0.93 -4.37
N ASN A 293 -28.47 -0.88 -5.61
CA ASN A 293 -28.82 0.36 -6.31
C ASN A 293 -27.69 1.41 -6.36
N ASP A 294 -26.42 0.98 -6.38
CA ASP A 294 -25.30 1.92 -6.46
C ASP A 294 -25.40 3.02 -5.38
N ASP A 295 -25.68 2.62 -4.14
CA ASP A 295 -25.90 3.57 -3.05
C ASP A 295 -24.64 4.25 -2.54
N ARG A 296 -23.44 3.71 -2.89
CA ARG A 296 -22.11 4.27 -2.56
C ARG A 296 -21.90 4.55 -1.06
N ARG A 297 -22.54 3.77 -0.18
CA ARG A 297 -22.47 3.99 1.27
C ARG A 297 -21.04 3.97 1.79
N GLY A 298 -20.24 2.99 1.35
CA GLY A 298 -18.84 2.87 1.75
C GLY A 298 -18.01 4.07 1.29
N PHE A 299 -18.23 4.56 0.07
CA PHE A 299 -17.52 5.73 -0.42
C PHE A 299 -17.92 7.01 0.32
N ARG A 300 -19.20 7.17 0.69
CA ARG A 300 -19.63 8.29 1.55
C ARG A 300 -18.99 8.20 2.95
N ALA A 301 -18.84 6.99 3.50
CA ALA A 301 -18.12 6.78 4.76
C ALA A 301 -16.66 7.18 4.64
N LEU A 302 -15.97 6.79 3.57
CA LEU A 302 -14.59 7.22 3.30
C LEU A 302 -14.48 8.75 3.26
N LYS A 303 -15.37 9.43 2.52
CA LYS A 303 -15.42 10.90 2.48
C LYS A 303 -15.55 11.51 3.88
N THR A 304 -16.35 10.91 4.74
CA THR A 304 -16.51 11.33 6.15
C THR A 304 -15.22 11.14 6.95
N VAL A 305 -14.56 9.97 6.82
CA VAL A 305 -13.30 9.66 7.50
C VAL A 305 -12.20 10.64 7.07
N VAL A 306 -12.02 10.85 5.77
CA VAL A 306 -11.01 11.76 5.21
C VAL A 306 -11.21 13.20 5.73
N ARG A 307 -12.47 13.69 5.76
CA ARG A 307 -12.77 15.00 6.31
C ARG A 307 -12.40 15.10 7.79
N ARG A 308 -12.78 14.12 8.61
CA ARG A 308 -12.46 14.07 10.05
C ARG A 308 -10.95 14.01 10.31
N LEU A 309 -10.20 13.26 9.52
CA LEU A 309 -8.73 13.20 9.63
C LEU A 309 -8.10 14.57 9.30
N ARG A 310 -8.61 15.25 8.28
CA ARG A 310 -8.17 16.61 7.94
C ARG A 310 -8.51 17.63 9.04
N GLU A 311 -9.69 17.51 9.66
CA GLU A 311 -10.09 18.37 10.80
C GLU A 311 -9.19 18.11 12.02
N ARG A 312 -8.75 16.87 12.25
CA ARG A 312 -7.84 16.51 13.36
C ARG A 312 -6.42 17.05 13.17
N ASP A 313 -5.92 17.11 11.96
CA ASP A 313 -4.58 17.62 11.63
C ASP A 313 -4.63 18.52 10.37
N PRO A 314 -5.20 19.74 10.48
CA PRO A 314 -5.51 20.56 9.31
C PRO A 314 -4.28 21.08 8.57
N ARG A 315 -3.10 21.09 9.23
CA ARG A 315 -1.84 21.51 8.61
C ARG A 315 -0.92 20.34 8.24
N GLY A 316 -1.32 19.09 8.53
CA GLY A 316 -0.52 17.90 8.26
C GLY A 316 0.81 17.89 9.02
N GLU A 317 0.81 18.40 10.27
CA GLU A 317 2.01 18.50 11.08
C GLU A 317 2.37 17.19 11.79
N ARG A 318 1.37 16.38 12.10
CA ARG A 318 1.52 15.11 12.82
C ARG A 318 1.37 13.90 11.93
N THR A 319 0.64 14.02 10.83
CA THR A 319 0.25 12.91 9.94
C THR A 319 0.53 13.24 8.49
N ARG A 320 0.68 12.21 7.65
CA ARG A 320 0.79 12.38 6.22
C ARG A 320 0.24 11.19 5.45
N TRP A 321 -0.58 11.47 4.44
CA TRP A 321 -0.98 10.46 3.48
C TRP A 321 0.22 9.97 2.68
N ARG A 322 0.38 8.64 2.58
CA ARG A 322 1.50 7.98 1.90
C ARG A 322 0.99 6.87 1.00
N LYS A 323 1.68 6.64 -0.11
CA LYS A 323 1.58 5.37 -0.82
C LYS A 323 2.11 4.25 0.07
N CYS A 324 1.65 3.03 -0.15
CA CYS A 324 2.13 1.87 0.60
C CYS A 324 3.63 1.62 0.39
N SER A 325 4.11 1.81 -0.86
CA SER A 325 5.54 1.73 -1.18
C SER A 325 6.38 2.77 -0.43
N GLU A 326 5.89 3.99 -0.21
CA GLU A 326 6.60 5.00 0.57
C GLU A 326 6.80 4.56 2.03
N ILE A 327 5.80 3.88 2.62
CA ILE A 327 5.87 3.36 3.99
C ILE A 327 6.86 2.20 4.07
N THR A 328 6.74 1.23 3.17
CA THR A 328 7.57 0.02 3.16
C THR A 328 9.00 0.29 2.77
N ASN A 329 9.24 1.16 1.79
CA ASN A 329 10.60 1.60 1.41
C ASN A 329 11.28 2.32 2.56
N TYR A 330 10.54 3.16 3.31
CA TYR A 330 11.10 3.82 4.49
C TYR A 330 11.43 2.81 5.60
N ALA A 331 10.61 1.79 5.81
CA ALA A 331 10.90 0.70 6.75
C ALA A 331 12.17 -0.07 6.32
N CYS A 332 12.31 -0.41 5.04
CA CYS A 332 13.53 -1.03 4.50
C CYS A 332 14.76 -0.13 4.68
N ALA A 333 14.64 1.16 4.37
CA ALA A 333 15.74 2.11 4.53
C ALA A 333 16.19 2.23 5.99
N ARG A 334 15.24 2.29 6.93
CA ARG A 334 15.53 2.36 8.36
C ARG A 334 16.20 1.07 8.87
N GLU A 335 15.68 -0.09 8.48
CA GLU A 335 16.21 -1.40 8.88
C GLU A 335 17.64 -1.62 8.40
N MET A 336 17.93 -1.16 7.17
CA MET A 336 19.22 -1.35 6.53
C MET A 336 20.21 -0.20 6.76
N ALA A 337 19.79 0.90 7.38
CA ALA A 337 20.67 2.02 7.67
C ALA A 337 21.71 1.67 8.73
N GLU A 338 22.95 2.12 8.51
CA GLU A 338 23.98 2.14 9.54
C GLU A 338 24.30 3.59 9.87
N VAL A 339 24.33 3.91 11.16
CA VAL A 339 24.54 5.25 11.69
C VAL A 339 25.74 5.22 12.62
N ILE A 340 26.83 5.89 12.25
CA ILE A 340 28.04 6.02 13.06
C ILE A 340 28.24 7.48 13.41
N VAL A 341 28.37 7.78 14.70
CA VAL A 341 28.55 9.14 15.22
C VAL A 341 30.01 9.32 15.62
N ASP A 342 30.69 10.30 15.00
CA ASP A 342 32.04 10.72 15.34
C ASP A 342 32.05 12.23 15.65
N GLY A 343 32.03 12.56 16.93
CA GLY A 343 31.95 13.93 17.40
C GLY A 343 30.67 14.64 16.91
N GLN A 344 30.85 15.62 16.02
CA GLN A 344 29.76 16.34 15.36
C GLN A 344 29.45 15.86 13.94
N THR A 345 30.08 14.80 13.53
CA THR A 345 29.91 14.19 12.22
C THR A 345 29.14 12.88 12.35
N ILE A 346 28.16 12.67 11.49
CA ILE A 346 27.38 11.43 11.39
C ILE A 346 27.70 10.81 10.03
N HIS A 347 28.19 9.60 10.05
CA HIS A 347 28.43 8.80 8.85
C HIS A 347 27.26 7.83 8.67
N LEU A 348 26.66 7.84 7.49
CA LEU A 348 25.54 6.99 7.13
C LEU A 348 25.94 6.04 6.00
N ASP A 349 25.63 4.74 6.15
CA ASP A 349 25.59 3.78 5.03
C ASP A 349 24.10 3.42 4.80
N LEU A 350 23.59 3.81 3.64
CA LEU A 350 22.17 3.75 3.25
C LEU A 350 22.01 2.89 2.00
N PRO A 351 21.97 1.56 2.12
CA PRO A 351 21.75 0.66 0.97
C PRO A 351 20.47 0.96 0.22
N VAL A 352 19.40 1.34 0.95
CA VAL A 352 18.13 1.82 0.40
C VAL A 352 18.02 3.31 0.68
N ARG A 353 17.80 4.10 -0.36
CA ARG A 353 17.66 5.56 -0.27
C ARG A 353 16.20 5.95 -0.42
N VAL A 354 15.77 6.89 0.41
CA VAL A 354 14.38 7.41 0.42
C VAL A 354 14.39 8.94 0.41
N PRO A 355 13.40 9.60 -0.22
CA PRO A 355 13.41 11.06 -0.42
C PRO A 355 13.38 11.91 0.86
N GLU A 356 12.84 11.40 1.92
CA GLU A 356 12.61 12.13 3.17
C GLU A 356 13.23 11.37 4.36
N LEU A 357 14.47 10.87 4.18
CA LEU A 357 15.19 10.24 5.29
C LEU A 357 15.29 11.25 6.44
N THR A 358 14.84 10.85 7.60
CA THR A 358 14.77 11.75 8.76
C THR A 358 15.62 11.20 9.89
N LEU A 359 16.57 12.00 10.37
CA LEU A 359 17.34 11.71 11.57
C LEU A 359 16.70 12.40 12.77
N ARG A 360 16.64 11.71 13.89
CA ARG A 360 16.33 12.25 15.21
C ARG A 360 17.60 12.32 16.03
N ILE A 361 17.97 13.52 16.45
CA ILE A 361 19.23 13.82 17.15
C ILE A 361 18.87 14.36 18.55
N THR A 362 19.40 13.74 19.59
CA THR A 362 19.17 14.14 20.99
C THR A 362 20.47 14.32 21.75
N GLY A 363 20.42 14.95 22.92
CA GLY A 363 21.56 15.17 23.80
C GLY A 363 22.53 16.26 23.34
N THR A 364 22.15 17.05 22.33
CA THR A 364 22.89 18.27 21.93
C THR A 364 21.96 19.25 21.22
N ARG A 365 22.28 20.52 21.31
CA ARG A 365 21.51 21.57 20.62
C ARG A 365 22.20 21.92 19.30
N ILE A 366 21.49 21.75 18.22
CA ILE A 366 22.00 21.98 16.86
C ILE A 366 21.63 23.40 16.40
N ARG A 367 22.63 24.15 15.95
CA ARG A 367 22.48 25.51 15.40
C ARG A 367 22.51 25.50 13.87
N ALA A 368 23.30 24.62 13.28
CA ALA A 368 23.36 24.39 11.83
C ALA A 368 23.63 22.92 11.54
N ALA A 369 23.18 22.47 10.39
CA ALA A 369 23.42 21.12 9.89
C ALA A 369 23.64 21.17 8.37
N SER A 370 24.50 20.27 7.86
CA SER A 370 24.72 20.07 6.43
C SER A 370 24.75 18.58 6.10
N VAL A 371 24.42 18.24 4.85
CA VAL A 371 24.43 16.87 4.34
C VAL A 371 25.26 16.84 3.05
N GLY A 372 26.37 16.08 3.05
CA GLY A 372 27.29 16.04 1.91
C GLY A 372 27.83 17.45 1.54
N GLY A 373 28.04 18.30 2.53
CA GLY A 373 28.49 19.69 2.36
C GLY A 373 27.36 20.68 1.97
N GLN A 374 26.12 20.25 1.77
CA GLN A 374 24.99 21.13 1.45
C GLN A 374 24.25 21.52 2.75
N PRO A 375 24.10 22.83 3.08
CA PRO A 375 23.44 23.26 4.29
C PRO A 375 21.95 22.92 4.29
N LEU A 376 21.45 22.41 5.42
CA LEU A 376 20.01 22.27 5.67
C LEU A 376 19.44 23.61 6.14
N ARG A 377 18.29 23.99 5.61
CA ARG A 377 17.57 25.19 6.05
C ARG A 377 16.90 24.96 7.41
N ARG A 378 17.17 25.81 8.36
CA ARG A 378 16.47 25.77 9.64
C ARG A 378 15.02 26.23 9.49
N VAL A 379 14.09 25.48 10.08
CA VAL A 379 12.67 25.85 10.18
C VAL A 379 12.22 25.86 11.63
N THR A 380 11.12 26.53 11.92
CA THR A 380 10.60 26.74 13.29
C THR A 380 9.22 26.12 13.50
N SER A 381 8.61 25.58 12.44
CA SER A 381 7.31 24.92 12.53
C SER A 381 7.34 23.54 11.84
N ARG A 382 6.54 22.62 12.33
CA ARG A 382 6.34 21.31 11.67
C ARG A 382 5.73 21.45 10.27
N ALA A 383 4.89 22.44 10.05
CA ALA A 383 4.30 22.70 8.74
C ALA A 383 5.36 22.94 7.65
N ASP A 384 6.48 23.62 8.01
CA ASP A 384 7.57 23.94 7.09
C ASP A 384 8.65 22.84 7.03
N PHE A 385 8.55 21.80 7.87
CA PHE A 385 9.54 20.73 7.95
C PHE A 385 9.37 19.78 6.76
N ALA A 386 10.41 19.72 5.94
CA ALA A 386 10.46 18.96 4.69
C ALA A 386 11.91 18.51 4.39
N SER A 387 12.11 17.72 3.35
CA SER A 387 13.45 17.36 2.87
C SER A 387 14.30 18.63 2.60
N GLY A 388 15.56 18.60 2.99
CA GLY A 388 16.48 19.76 2.95
C GLY A 388 16.35 20.72 4.13
N THR A 389 15.63 20.35 5.21
CA THR A 389 15.45 21.20 6.38
C THR A 389 15.77 20.48 7.69
N PHE A 390 16.01 21.27 8.75
CA PHE A 390 16.03 20.77 10.11
C PHE A 390 15.16 21.61 11.05
N LEU A 391 14.62 20.95 12.08
CA LEU A 391 13.70 21.51 13.07
C LEU A 391 14.14 21.09 14.46
N THR A 392 14.19 22.02 15.40
CA THR A 392 14.45 21.71 16.83
C THR A 392 13.15 21.82 17.61
N GLU A 393 12.78 20.74 18.30
CA GLU A 393 11.60 20.65 19.15
C GLU A 393 11.99 20.05 20.51
N GLY A 394 11.85 20.86 21.57
CA GLY A 394 12.27 20.45 22.89
C GLY A 394 13.78 20.12 22.90
N GLU A 395 14.10 18.90 23.31
CA GLU A 395 15.49 18.40 23.40
C GLU A 395 15.94 17.66 22.14
N ALA A 396 15.08 17.53 21.12
CA ALA A 396 15.39 16.82 19.90
C ALA A 396 15.54 17.77 18.71
N THR A 397 16.44 17.45 17.80
CA THR A 397 16.52 18.04 16.47
C THR A 397 16.18 16.98 15.44
N LEU A 398 15.25 17.29 14.55
CA LEU A 398 14.91 16.50 13.38
C LEU A 398 15.63 17.08 12.17
N ALA A 399 16.31 16.25 11.38
CA ALA A 399 16.95 16.66 10.13
C ALA A 399 16.43 15.74 9.02
N ALA A 400 15.82 16.31 8.00
CA ALA A 400 15.25 15.57 6.89
C ALA A 400 15.96 15.92 5.57
N PHE A 401 16.30 14.92 4.79
CA PHE A 401 17.01 15.10 3.52
C PHE A 401 16.82 13.90 2.59
N GLU A 402 17.12 14.10 1.32
CA GLU A 402 17.26 13.04 0.33
C GLU A 402 18.75 12.68 0.17
N PRO A 403 19.15 11.44 0.50
CA PRO A 403 20.55 11.03 0.35
C PRO A 403 20.95 10.93 -1.12
N ALA A 404 21.92 11.74 -1.57
CA ALA A 404 22.41 11.69 -2.94
C ALA A 404 23.21 10.39 -3.25
N LYS A 405 23.84 9.80 -2.22
CA LYS A 405 24.69 8.62 -2.32
C LYS A 405 24.40 7.65 -1.18
N ARG A 406 24.75 6.36 -1.38
CA ARG A 406 24.68 5.33 -0.35
C ARG A 406 25.44 5.75 0.92
N ARG A 407 26.70 6.18 0.79
CA ARG A 407 27.51 6.72 1.89
C ARG A 407 27.35 8.24 1.92
N THR A 408 26.77 8.71 3.00
CA THR A 408 26.43 10.12 3.19
C THR A 408 26.94 10.59 4.55
N THR A 409 27.47 11.82 4.59
CA THR A 409 27.93 12.44 5.84
C THR A 409 26.99 13.60 6.21
N VAL A 410 26.61 13.66 7.48
CA VAL A 410 25.89 14.80 8.06
C VAL A 410 26.81 15.48 9.05
N GLU A 411 27.04 16.77 8.85
CA GLU A 411 27.85 17.61 9.75
C GLU A 411 26.93 18.50 10.57
N LEU A 412 27.16 18.55 11.86
CA LEU A 412 26.39 19.31 12.82
C LEU A 412 27.24 20.42 13.43
N GLN A 413 26.61 21.55 13.73
CA GLN A 413 27.20 22.60 14.56
C GLN A 413 26.33 22.80 15.82
N ALA A 414 26.88 22.58 16.97
CA ALA A 414 26.22 22.72 18.26
C ALA A 414 26.12 24.18 18.73
#